data_91b1a3360d8d940c4b1736ca60b05de4
#
_entry.id   91b1a3360d8d940c4b1736ca60b05de4
#
_cell.length_a   1.000
_cell.length_b   1.000
_cell.length_c   1.000
_cell.angle_alpha   90.00
_cell.angle_beta   90.00
_cell.angle_gamma   90.00
#
_symmetry.space_group_name_H-M   'P 1'
#
loop_
_entity.id
_entity.type
_entity.pdbx_description
1 polymer ?
#
loop_
_entity_poly.entity_id
_entity_poly.type
_entity_poly.pdbx_seq_one_letter_code
_entity_poly.pdbx_strand_id
1 'polypeptide(L)'
;MPAWGKQKDYNQIVANMAEDYDRMHTLLMEENDILRSHIEQLQLQVTQLNAKLGMRSIFELNADKKPRIIQLVSSLNFGDAVGNDALAIKHMLEGAGYATAIFTFAVHPKIKEENVYNIDLLPELTEDDIIIYHYASEDGFQKLIEETTAKVVLRYHNVTPPEFFHGYDEKAEIITRKGLVQIKGMKDAIDYGIVVSDFNKKDLIDMGYQCPIAVAPILIPFKDYEQEPDKDVVTRYSDGKTNIVFVGRIVPNKKFEDVIACFAAYKEKYDPTARLFLVGNYQETDAYYQYLQDVIKKCGAEDVIFPGHIAFNAILAYYKIADLFLCMSEHEGFCVPLVEAMFFETPIVAYASTAIPGTLGGSGVLVETKEPEMVAETMNRVMQDAEYRSEILKKQDERLKDFAYESIRGQILDEIEKVQQSKIDKVRKQNGEEKAD
;
A
#
# COMPACT_ATOMS: atom_id res chain seq x y z
N MET A 1 37.20 -73.15 -24.54
CA MET A 1 36.42 -72.44 -23.58
C MET A 1 37.31 -71.77 -22.59
N PRO A 2 37.55 -70.50 -22.68
CA PRO A 2 37.50 -69.63 -21.50
C PRO A 2 37.27 -68.10 -21.81
N ALA A 3 36.30 -67.75 -22.66
CA ALA A 3 36.00 -66.33 -22.90
C ALA A 3 34.85 -65.80 -22.06
N TRP A 4 33.98 -66.65 -21.52
CA TRP A 4 32.76 -66.26 -20.79
C TRP A 4 33.02 -65.82 -19.35
N GLY A 5 34.05 -66.27 -18.67
CA GLY A 5 34.38 -65.82 -17.28
C GLY A 5 34.87 -64.39 -17.23
N LYS A 6 35.73 -63.98 -18.15
CA LYS A 6 36.29 -62.63 -18.20
C LYS A 6 35.28 -61.54 -18.53
N GLN A 7 34.23 -61.84 -19.30
CA GLN A 7 33.19 -60.90 -19.63
C GLN A 7 32.27 -60.63 -18.41
N LYS A 8 32.03 -61.69 -17.58
CA LYS A 8 31.24 -61.54 -16.35
C LYS A 8 31.95 -60.72 -15.30
N ASP A 9 33.26 -60.91 -15.12
CA ASP A 9 34.08 -60.11 -14.20
C ASP A 9 34.15 -58.64 -14.64
N TYR A 10 34.29 -58.37 -15.95
CA TYR A 10 34.36 -57.03 -16.50
C TYR A 10 33.01 -56.27 -16.27
N ASN A 11 31.86 -56.90 -16.54
CA ASN A 11 30.55 -56.30 -16.31
C ASN A 11 30.32 -56.00 -14.83
N GLN A 12 30.78 -56.88 -13.92
CA GLN A 12 30.68 -56.63 -12.47
C GLN A 12 31.54 -55.47 -12.02
N ILE A 13 32.74 -55.30 -12.57
CA ILE A 13 33.65 -54.15 -12.30
C ILE A 13 32.97 -52.86 -12.78
N VAL A 14 32.41 -52.84 -13.99
CA VAL A 14 31.71 -51.67 -14.53
C VAL A 14 30.49 -51.30 -13.69
N ALA A 15 29.69 -52.30 -13.22
CA ALA A 15 28.56 -52.05 -12.35
C ALA A 15 28.97 -51.45 -11.00
N ASN A 16 30.02 -51.98 -10.37
CA ASN A 16 30.55 -51.44 -9.10
C ASN A 16 31.10 -50.00 -9.28
N MET A 17 31.79 -49.71 -10.41
CA MET A 17 32.25 -48.35 -10.72
C MET A 17 31.05 -47.36 -10.92
N ALA A 18 29.94 -47.81 -11.51
CA ALA A 18 28.75 -46.98 -11.65
C ALA A 18 28.10 -46.71 -10.31
N GLU A 19 27.99 -47.69 -9.42
CA GLU A 19 27.46 -47.52 -8.05
C GLU A 19 28.35 -46.56 -7.22
N ASP A 20 29.69 -46.70 -7.31
CA ASP A 20 30.62 -45.79 -6.63
C ASP A 20 30.54 -44.35 -7.16
N TYR A 21 30.32 -44.21 -8.48
CA TYR A 21 30.13 -42.89 -9.10
C TYR A 21 28.84 -42.25 -8.63
N ASP A 22 27.71 -42.95 -8.62
CA ASP A 22 26.42 -42.45 -8.17
C ASP A 22 26.45 -42.08 -6.68
N ARG A 23 27.12 -42.90 -5.86
CA ARG A 23 27.31 -42.61 -4.44
C ARG A 23 28.18 -41.35 -4.23
N MET A 24 29.26 -41.19 -4.97
CA MET A 24 30.12 -39.99 -4.88
C MET A 24 29.40 -38.76 -5.39
N HIS A 25 28.60 -38.87 -6.46
CA HIS A 25 27.79 -37.78 -6.98
C HIS A 25 26.74 -37.32 -5.95
N THR A 26 26.08 -38.25 -5.28
CA THR A 26 25.10 -37.94 -4.21
C THR A 26 25.76 -37.18 -3.06
N LEU A 27 26.92 -37.66 -2.57
CA LEU A 27 27.66 -36.99 -1.49
C LEU A 27 28.13 -35.58 -1.88
N LEU A 28 28.56 -35.37 -3.14
CA LEU A 28 28.93 -34.05 -3.65
C LEU A 28 27.74 -33.09 -3.73
N MET A 29 26.56 -33.60 -4.08
CA MET A 29 25.33 -32.78 -4.10
C MET A 29 24.92 -32.37 -2.70
N GLU A 30 24.93 -33.30 -1.72
CA GLU A 30 24.63 -32.99 -0.30
C GLU A 30 25.63 -31.97 0.28
N GLU A 31 26.92 -32.11 -0.01
CA GLU A 31 27.96 -31.17 0.44
C GLU A 31 27.78 -29.78 -0.19
N ASN A 32 27.41 -29.70 -1.47
CA ASN A 32 27.07 -28.45 -2.14
C ASN A 32 25.84 -27.75 -1.54
N ASP A 33 24.82 -28.49 -1.16
CA ASP A 33 23.61 -27.93 -0.54
C ASP A 33 23.92 -27.37 0.88
N ILE A 34 24.77 -28.08 1.65
CA ILE A 34 25.27 -27.58 2.94
C ILE A 34 26.10 -26.31 2.77
N LEU A 35 26.99 -26.25 1.78
CA LEU A 35 27.80 -25.06 1.50
C LEU A 35 26.94 -23.87 1.07
N ARG A 36 25.93 -24.09 0.23
CA ARG A 36 24.98 -23.04 -0.16
C ARG A 36 24.26 -22.47 1.06
N SER A 37 23.74 -23.33 1.93
CA SER A 37 23.07 -22.89 3.17
C SER A 37 24.00 -22.07 4.08
N HIS A 38 25.27 -22.46 4.21
CA HIS A 38 26.26 -21.68 4.97
C HIS A 38 26.58 -20.33 4.31
N ILE A 39 26.68 -20.27 2.99
CA ILE A 39 26.91 -19.01 2.26
C ILE A 39 25.73 -18.06 2.48
N GLU A 40 24.49 -18.54 2.38
CA GLU A 40 23.29 -17.74 2.65
C GLU A 40 23.27 -17.21 4.09
N GLN A 41 23.61 -18.04 5.08
CA GLN A 41 23.75 -17.59 6.48
C GLN A 41 24.81 -16.50 6.66
N LEU A 42 25.98 -16.67 6.05
CA LEU A 42 27.06 -15.67 6.14
C LEU A 42 26.67 -14.36 5.43
N GLN A 43 26.01 -14.44 4.29
CA GLN A 43 25.50 -13.26 3.59
C GLN A 43 24.48 -12.50 4.44
N LEU A 44 23.58 -13.23 5.13
CA LEU A 44 22.63 -12.64 6.06
C LEU A 44 23.34 -11.94 7.24
N GLN A 45 24.34 -12.58 7.83
CA GLN A 45 25.14 -11.99 8.90
C GLN A 45 25.89 -10.73 8.47
N VAL A 46 26.50 -10.73 7.29
CA VAL A 46 27.17 -9.56 6.71
C VAL A 46 26.18 -8.43 6.49
N THR A 47 25.00 -8.74 5.95
CA THR A 47 23.92 -7.76 5.75
C THR A 47 23.47 -7.14 7.06
N GLN A 48 23.28 -7.96 8.11
CA GLN A 48 22.91 -7.48 9.45
C GLN A 48 24.00 -6.61 10.09
N LEU A 49 25.28 -6.98 9.94
CA LEU A 49 26.40 -6.19 10.46
C LEU A 49 26.52 -4.85 9.74
N ASN A 50 26.37 -4.83 8.42
CA ASN A 50 26.40 -3.59 7.63
C ASN A 50 25.22 -2.68 7.99
N ALA A 51 24.03 -3.26 8.19
CA ALA A 51 22.86 -2.52 8.64
C ALA A 51 23.08 -1.89 10.03
N LYS A 52 23.64 -2.64 11.00
CA LYS A 52 24.00 -2.11 12.32
C LYS A 52 25.05 -1.01 12.29
N LEU A 53 26.05 -1.12 11.42
CA LEU A 53 27.06 -0.08 11.21
C LEU A 53 26.44 1.18 10.59
N GLY A 54 25.58 1.04 9.59
CA GLY A 54 24.85 2.15 8.96
C GLY A 54 23.95 2.87 9.94
N MET A 55 23.15 2.14 10.73
CA MET A 55 22.30 2.74 11.79
C MET A 55 23.11 3.51 12.81
N ARG A 56 24.24 2.96 13.26
CA ARG A 56 25.11 3.60 14.24
C ARG A 56 25.59 4.96 13.73
N SER A 57 26.01 5.04 12.46
CA SER A 57 26.44 6.30 11.87
C SER A 57 25.32 7.34 11.77
N ILE A 58 24.09 6.93 11.45
CA ILE A 58 22.95 7.84 11.31
C ILE A 58 22.52 8.38 12.66
N PHE A 59 22.44 7.53 13.69
CA PHE A 59 21.96 7.93 15.00
C PHE A 59 23.04 8.60 15.88
N GLU A 60 24.33 8.30 15.66
CA GLU A 60 25.45 8.97 16.35
C GLU A 60 25.76 10.37 15.79
N LEU A 61 25.57 10.59 14.47
CA LEU A 61 25.89 11.89 13.84
C LEU A 61 24.90 13.01 14.21
N ASN A 62 23.69 12.69 14.69
CA ASN A 62 22.64 13.66 15.00
C ASN A 62 22.29 13.77 16.50
N ALA A 63 23.10 13.21 17.39
CA ALA A 63 22.83 13.11 18.83
C ALA A 63 22.63 14.49 19.54
N ASP A 64 22.98 15.61 18.90
CA ASP A 64 23.07 16.88 19.61
C ASP A 64 21.92 17.87 19.37
N LYS A 65 20.93 17.60 18.47
CA LYS A 65 19.97 18.68 18.14
C LYS A 65 18.51 18.29 17.88
N LYS A 66 18.18 17.07 17.48
CA LYS A 66 16.79 16.65 17.16
C LYS A 66 16.54 15.23 17.64
N PRO A 67 15.28 14.89 18.01
CA PRO A 67 14.92 13.50 18.35
C PRO A 67 15.16 12.57 17.16
N ARG A 68 15.45 11.31 17.46
CA ARG A 68 15.40 10.25 16.44
C ARG A 68 13.93 10.00 16.12
N ILE A 69 13.60 9.90 14.84
CA ILE A 69 12.25 9.54 14.38
C ILE A 69 12.30 8.16 13.74
N ILE A 70 11.65 7.22 14.37
CA ILE A 70 11.62 5.82 13.96
C ILE A 70 10.25 5.53 13.37
N GLN A 71 10.21 5.06 12.13
CA GLN A 71 8.97 4.66 11.49
C GLN A 71 8.79 3.15 11.60
N LEU A 72 7.62 2.70 12.04
CA LEU A 72 7.22 1.30 12.08
C LEU A 72 6.16 1.04 11.02
N VAL A 73 6.46 0.12 10.12
CA VAL A 73 5.56 -0.31 9.03
C VAL A 73 5.54 -1.82 9.00
N SER A 74 4.36 -2.45 8.97
CA SER A 74 4.27 -3.92 9.00
C SER A 74 4.99 -4.58 7.83
N SER A 75 4.82 -4.03 6.63
CA SER A 75 5.56 -4.45 5.43
C SER A 75 5.69 -3.30 4.44
N LEU A 76 6.80 -3.25 3.72
CA LEU A 76 7.00 -2.35 2.58
C LEU A 76 6.76 -3.13 1.29
N ASN A 77 5.62 -2.92 0.66
CA ASN A 77 5.24 -3.52 -0.60
C ASN A 77 5.34 -2.52 -1.75
N PHE A 78 5.77 -3.00 -2.91
CA PHE A 78 5.88 -2.16 -4.10
C PHE A 78 4.50 -1.74 -4.59
N GLY A 79 4.27 -0.42 -4.75
CA GLY A 79 2.99 0.13 -5.21
C GLY A 79 1.88 0.15 -4.14
N ASP A 80 2.24 0.01 -2.86
CA ASP A 80 1.30 0.12 -1.74
C ASP A 80 1.31 1.55 -1.17
N ALA A 81 0.11 2.12 -0.97
CA ALA A 81 -0.05 3.51 -0.51
C ALA A 81 0.58 3.76 0.87
N VAL A 82 0.51 2.78 1.79
CA VAL A 82 1.08 2.88 3.15
C VAL A 82 2.61 2.90 3.08
N GLY A 83 3.19 1.98 2.32
CA GLY A 83 4.62 1.92 2.11
C GLY A 83 5.16 3.17 1.40
N ASN A 84 4.47 3.66 0.38
CA ASN A 84 4.84 4.89 -0.33
C ASN A 84 4.78 6.13 0.58
N ASP A 85 3.74 6.26 1.43
CA ASP A 85 3.64 7.35 2.42
C ASP A 85 4.79 7.29 3.44
N ALA A 86 5.13 6.11 3.94
CA ALA A 86 6.24 5.92 4.88
C ALA A 86 7.60 6.29 4.25
N LEU A 87 7.85 5.89 3.01
CA LEU A 87 9.06 6.28 2.27
C LEU A 87 9.11 7.78 2.00
N ALA A 88 8.00 8.38 1.60
CA ALA A 88 7.92 9.83 1.37
C ALA A 88 8.15 10.62 2.67
N ILE A 89 7.58 10.18 3.80
CA ILE A 89 7.81 10.76 5.13
C ILE A 89 9.28 10.58 5.54
N LYS A 90 9.90 9.43 5.28
CA LYS A 90 11.34 9.22 5.54
C LYS A 90 12.19 10.24 4.80
N HIS A 91 12.01 10.39 3.49
CA HIS A 91 12.76 11.36 2.68
C HIS A 91 12.51 12.80 3.14
N MET A 92 11.27 13.12 3.50
CA MET A 92 10.90 14.41 4.05
C MET A 92 11.66 14.73 5.36
N LEU A 93 11.71 13.75 6.29
CA LEU A 93 12.40 13.88 7.58
C LEU A 93 13.91 14.00 7.41
N GLU A 94 14.52 13.21 6.53
CA GLU A 94 15.93 13.30 6.17
C GLU A 94 16.25 14.70 5.60
N GLY A 95 15.43 15.19 4.67
CA GLY A 95 15.54 16.54 4.11
C GLY A 95 15.36 17.67 5.14
N ALA A 96 14.62 17.41 6.23
CA ALA A 96 14.46 18.33 7.36
C ALA A 96 15.57 18.18 8.44
N GLY A 97 16.53 17.27 8.24
CA GLY A 97 17.67 17.05 9.12
C GLY A 97 17.37 16.22 10.37
N TYR A 98 16.33 15.36 10.33
CA TYR A 98 16.10 14.37 11.37
C TYR A 98 16.89 13.09 11.11
N ALA A 99 17.37 12.44 12.17
CA ALA A 99 17.85 11.08 12.11
C ALA A 99 16.63 10.15 12.05
N THR A 100 16.41 9.49 10.92
CA THR A 100 15.22 8.66 10.69
C THR A 100 15.55 7.35 10.00
N ALA A 101 14.78 6.31 10.34
CA ALA A 101 14.84 5.01 9.68
C ALA A 101 13.46 4.32 9.75
N ILE A 102 13.20 3.43 8.79
CA ILE A 102 12.02 2.56 8.78
C ILE A 102 12.42 1.18 9.29
N PHE A 103 11.62 0.64 10.22
CA PHE A 103 11.72 -0.74 10.70
C PHE A 103 10.46 -1.51 10.32
N THR A 104 10.64 -2.70 9.76
CA THR A 104 9.57 -3.49 9.17
C THR A 104 9.84 -5.00 9.28
N PHE A 105 8.80 -5.83 9.21
CA PHE A 105 8.97 -7.29 9.16
C PHE A 105 9.37 -7.79 7.78
N ALA A 106 8.97 -7.10 6.70
CA ALA A 106 9.24 -7.51 5.33
C ALA A 106 9.41 -6.33 4.38
N VAL A 107 10.37 -6.45 3.46
CA VAL A 107 10.63 -5.47 2.39
C VAL A 107 10.55 -6.18 1.04
N HIS A 108 9.75 -5.64 0.13
CA HIS A 108 9.68 -6.17 -1.23
C HIS A 108 11.03 -6.02 -1.95
N PRO A 109 11.56 -7.05 -2.67
CA PRO A 109 12.90 -7.03 -3.26
C PRO A 109 13.18 -5.89 -4.26
N LYS A 110 12.15 -5.29 -4.84
CA LYS A 110 12.27 -4.12 -5.73
C LYS A 110 12.54 -2.81 -4.99
N ILE A 111 12.26 -2.74 -3.69
CA ILE A 111 12.54 -1.55 -2.87
C ILE A 111 14.01 -1.58 -2.49
N LYS A 112 14.78 -0.57 -2.94
CA LYS A 112 16.22 -0.43 -2.73
C LYS A 112 16.49 0.90 -1.99
N GLU A 113 15.91 1.01 -0.80
CA GLU A 113 16.02 2.21 0.02
C GLU A 113 17.05 2.05 1.13
N GLU A 114 17.86 3.08 1.34
CA GLU A 114 18.73 3.17 2.50
C GLU A 114 17.89 3.46 3.76
N ASN A 115 18.43 3.11 4.94
CA ASN A 115 17.77 3.32 6.24
C ASN A 115 16.40 2.61 6.37
N VAL A 116 16.28 1.45 5.73
CA VAL A 116 15.16 0.53 5.88
C VAL A 116 15.70 -0.79 6.44
N TYR A 117 15.23 -1.20 7.60
CA TYR A 117 15.78 -2.31 8.37
C TYR A 117 14.70 -3.30 8.80
N ASN A 118 15.12 -4.55 9.02
CA ASN A 118 14.26 -5.51 9.70
C ASN A 118 14.04 -5.10 11.16
N ILE A 119 12.87 -5.37 11.69
CA ILE A 119 12.49 -5.03 13.09
C ILE A 119 13.45 -5.61 14.12
N ASP A 120 14.07 -6.77 13.87
CA ASP A 120 15.06 -7.39 14.75
C ASP A 120 16.30 -6.52 14.98
N LEU A 121 16.50 -5.48 14.15
CA LEU A 121 17.59 -4.53 14.26
C LEU A 121 17.18 -3.23 14.95
N LEU A 122 15.94 -3.15 15.51
CA LEU A 122 15.46 -1.96 16.21
C LEU A 122 16.39 -1.64 17.38
N PRO A 123 16.95 -0.41 17.48
CA PRO A 123 17.78 -0.02 18.59
C PRO A 123 16.94 0.13 19.87
N GLU A 124 17.60 0.20 21.00
CA GLU A 124 16.96 0.59 22.26
C GLU A 124 16.33 1.98 22.12
N LEU A 125 15.06 2.07 22.48
CA LEU A 125 14.25 3.28 22.41
C LEU A 125 14.28 4.04 23.73
N THR A 126 14.33 5.36 23.66
CA THR A 126 14.35 6.26 24.79
C THR A 126 13.13 7.19 24.81
N GLU A 127 12.92 7.92 25.88
CA GLU A 127 11.85 8.92 26.00
C GLU A 127 12.00 10.13 25.06
N ASP A 128 13.21 10.36 24.52
CA ASP A 128 13.51 11.39 23.57
C ASP A 128 13.15 11.01 22.12
N ASP A 129 12.92 9.72 21.87
CA ASP A 129 12.58 9.22 20.52
C ASP A 129 11.11 9.45 20.18
N ILE A 130 10.85 9.60 18.89
CA ILE A 130 9.50 9.62 18.34
C ILE A 130 9.32 8.41 17.41
N ILE A 131 8.26 7.64 17.64
CA ILE A 131 7.82 6.59 16.75
C ILE A 131 6.69 7.12 15.88
N ILE A 132 6.80 7.01 14.55
CA ILE A 132 5.67 7.12 13.64
C ILE A 132 5.22 5.71 13.30
N TYR A 133 4.08 5.31 13.82
CA TYR A 133 3.51 3.99 13.65
C TYR A 133 2.46 3.99 12.54
N HIS A 134 2.79 3.44 11.37
CA HIS A 134 1.89 3.32 10.23
C HIS A 134 0.97 2.12 10.41
N TYR A 135 -0.32 2.39 10.50
CA TYR A 135 -1.31 1.35 10.76
C TYR A 135 -2.40 1.27 9.70
N ALA A 136 -2.61 0.09 9.14
CA ALA A 136 -3.67 -0.21 8.17
C ALA A 136 -4.31 -1.60 8.35
N SER A 137 -3.72 -2.48 9.16
CA SER A 137 -4.21 -3.83 9.47
C SER A 137 -3.52 -4.37 10.71
N GLU A 138 -3.95 -5.55 11.22
CA GLU A 138 -3.23 -6.26 12.29
C GLU A 138 -1.75 -6.44 11.93
N ASP A 139 -0.90 -6.22 12.94
CA ASP A 139 0.54 -6.41 12.85
C ASP A 139 1.15 -6.86 14.19
N GLY A 140 2.48 -7.10 14.17
CA GLY A 140 3.23 -7.57 15.33
C GLY A 140 3.73 -6.48 16.28
N PHE A 141 3.40 -5.20 16.09
CA PHE A 141 3.99 -4.09 16.85
C PHE A 141 3.26 -3.77 18.16
N GLN A 142 2.08 -4.34 18.42
CA GLN A 142 1.24 -3.97 19.58
C GLN A 142 2.04 -3.94 20.89
N LYS A 143 2.75 -5.02 21.22
CA LYS A 143 3.54 -5.10 22.45
C LYS A 143 4.60 -4.01 22.53
N LEU A 144 5.32 -3.75 21.43
CA LEU A 144 6.32 -2.68 21.36
C LEU A 144 5.69 -1.31 21.63
N ILE A 145 4.53 -1.03 21.02
CA ILE A 145 3.80 0.24 21.17
C ILE A 145 3.30 0.43 22.61
N GLU A 146 2.82 -0.64 23.26
CA GLU A 146 2.32 -0.59 24.64
C GLU A 146 3.45 -0.45 25.68
N GLU A 147 4.64 -1.02 25.43
CA GLU A 147 5.76 -1.06 26.37
C GLU A 147 6.81 0.04 26.15
N THR A 148 6.86 0.70 24.96
CA THR A 148 7.91 1.68 24.63
C THR A 148 7.88 2.93 25.52
N THR A 149 9.05 3.52 25.83
CA THR A 149 9.17 4.84 26.47
C THR A 149 9.14 6.00 25.47
N ALA A 150 9.37 5.74 24.21
CA ALA A 150 9.31 6.72 23.12
C ALA A 150 7.90 7.30 22.94
N LYS A 151 7.79 8.50 22.40
CA LYS A 151 6.50 9.11 22.01
C LYS A 151 5.95 8.39 20.79
N VAL A 152 4.68 7.97 20.83
CA VAL A 152 4.05 7.24 19.74
C VAL A 152 3.07 8.13 18.98
N VAL A 153 3.38 8.38 17.71
CA VAL A 153 2.52 9.04 16.74
C VAL A 153 1.88 7.98 15.85
N LEU A 154 0.57 7.86 15.90
CA LEU A 154 -0.18 6.96 15.02
C LEU A 154 -0.41 7.61 13.65
N ARG A 155 0.17 7.04 12.59
CA ARG A 155 -0.16 7.33 11.20
C ARG A 155 -1.22 6.35 10.73
N TYR A 156 -2.49 6.72 10.89
CA TYR A 156 -3.62 5.83 10.63
C TYR A 156 -4.10 5.93 9.18
N HIS A 157 -3.98 4.83 8.44
CA HIS A 157 -4.37 4.72 7.04
C HIS A 157 -5.77 4.12 6.83
N ASN A 158 -6.44 3.77 7.91
CA ASN A 158 -7.70 3.05 8.01
C ASN A 158 -7.57 1.52 7.89
N VAL A 159 -8.52 0.83 8.52
CA VAL A 159 -8.68 -0.63 8.42
C VAL A 159 -9.99 -0.90 7.69
N THR A 160 -9.92 -1.59 6.56
CA THR A 160 -11.12 -1.99 5.81
C THR A 160 -11.99 -2.91 6.67
N PRO A 161 -13.30 -2.66 6.83
CA PRO A 161 -14.21 -3.53 7.56
C PRO A 161 -14.16 -4.98 7.05
N PRO A 162 -14.07 -5.98 7.95
CA PRO A 162 -13.90 -7.38 7.56
C PRO A 162 -15.07 -7.94 6.74
N GLU A 163 -16.25 -7.34 6.87
CA GLU A 163 -17.47 -7.75 6.15
C GLU A 163 -17.32 -7.69 4.63
N PHE A 164 -16.49 -6.80 4.12
CA PHE A 164 -16.20 -6.72 2.68
C PHE A 164 -15.52 -7.98 2.14
N PHE A 165 -14.71 -8.64 2.97
CA PHE A 165 -13.95 -9.83 2.55
C PHE A 165 -14.71 -11.13 2.74
N HIS A 166 -15.87 -11.11 3.41
CA HIS A 166 -16.67 -12.30 3.67
C HIS A 166 -17.05 -13.02 2.38
N GLY A 167 -16.71 -14.30 2.29
CA GLY A 167 -16.94 -15.13 1.10
C GLY A 167 -15.94 -14.92 -0.05
N TYR A 168 -15.02 -13.96 0.05
CA TYR A 168 -14.01 -13.68 -0.98
C TYR A 168 -12.59 -13.96 -0.52
N ASP A 169 -12.22 -13.52 0.69
CA ASP A 169 -10.87 -13.68 1.23
C ASP A 169 -10.92 -13.84 2.76
N GLU A 170 -10.92 -15.08 3.22
CA GLU A 170 -10.97 -15.42 4.65
C GLU A 170 -9.75 -14.88 5.43
N LYS A 171 -8.56 -14.85 4.80
CA LYS A 171 -7.36 -14.32 5.44
C LYS A 171 -7.47 -12.82 5.67
N ALA A 172 -7.91 -12.08 4.65
CA ALA A 172 -8.14 -10.64 4.75
C ALA A 172 -9.25 -10.34 5.77
N GLU A 173 -10.34 -11.11 5.81
CA GLU A 173 -11.41 -10.98 6.81
C GLU A 173 -10.87 -11.13 8.23
N ILE A 174 -10.05 -12.17 8.50
CA ILE A 174 -9.46 -12.41 9.81
C ILE A 174 -8.48 -11.29 10.20
N ILE A 175 -7.58 -10.90 9.30
CA ILE A 175 -6.55 -9.89 9.56
C ILE A 175 -7.19 -8.52 9.84
N THR A 176 -8.18 -8.11 9.05
CA THR A 176 -8.86 -6.82 9.25
C THR A 176 -9.72 -6.81 10.52
N ARG A 177 -10.40 -7.92 10.84
CA ARG A 177 -11.14 -8.09 12.09
C ARG A 177 -10.24 -7.97 13.31
N LYS A 178 -9.09 -8.65 13.31
CA LYS A 178 -8.08 -8.52 14.36
C LYS A 178 -7.50 -7.12 14.40
N GLY A 179 -7.25 -6.49 13.23
CA GLY A 179 -6.75 -5.12 13.13
C GLY A 179 -7.67 -4.11 13.81
N LEU A 180 -8.99 -4.21 13.61
CA LEU A 180 -9.95 -3.33 14.32
C LEU A 180 -9.94 -3.53 15.84
N VAL A 181 -9.78 -4.77 16.31
CA VAL A 181 -9.64 -5.06 17.74
C VAL A 181 -8.34 -4.50 18.30
N GLN A 182 -7.23 -4.71 17.58
CA GLN A 182 -5.90 -4.27 17.96
C GLN A 182 -5.84 -2.73 18.07
N ILE A 183 -6.24 -2.01 17.03
CA ILE A 183 -6.16 -0.53 17.03
C ILE A 183 -7.04 0.07 18.14
N LYS A 184 -8.23 -0.47 18.36
CA LYS A 184 -9.11 -0.04 19.45
C LYS A 184 -8.49 -0.31 20.83
N GLY A 185 -7.76 -1.43 20.98
CA GLY A 185 -7.08 -1.80 22.22
C GLY A 185 -5.90 -0.89 22.57
N MET A 186 -5.20 -0.37 21.56
CA MET A 186 -4.00 0.47 21.72
C MET A 186 -4.27 1.96 21.98
N LYS A 187 -5.53 2.39 22.07
CA LYS A 187 -5.91 3.82 22.19
C LYS A 187 -5.19 4.59 23.30
N ASP A 188 -4.87 3.93 24.43
CA ASP A 188 -4.20 4.53 25.59
C ASP A 188 -2.67 4.49 25.47
N ALA A 189 -2.12 3.80 24.46
CA ALA A 189 -0.69 3.72 24.17
C ALA A 189 -0.23 4.75 23.12
N ILE A 190 -1.16 5.40 22.44
CA ILE A 190 -0.90 6.40 21.41
C ILE A 190 -0.89 7.79 22.03
N ASP A 191 0.18 8.55 21.80
CA ASP A 191 0.36 9.88 22.35
C ASP A 191 -0.18 10.98 21.41
N TYR A 192 -0.19 10.72 20.09
CA TYR A 192 -0.64 11.66 19.06
C TYR A 192 -1.14 10.92 17.82
N GLY A 193 -2.14 11.46 17.11
CA GLY A 193 -2.61 10.96 15.83
C GLY A 193 -2.28 11.92 14.69
N ILE A 194 -1.66 11.44 13.62
CA ILE A 194 -1.57 12.14 12.33
C ILE A 194 -2.26 11.25 11.31
N VAL A 195 -3.53 11.53 11.02
CA VAL A 195 -4.39 10.69 10.20
C VAL A 195 -4.53 11.23 8.77
N VAL A 196 -4.82 10.37 7.79
CA VAL A 196 -4.77 10.75 6.38
C VAL A 196 -6.04 11.44 5.86
N SER A 197 -7.14 11.45 6.66
CA SER A 197 -8.39 12.11 6.30
C SER A 197 -9.25 12.45 7.52
N ASP A 198 -10.25 13.33 7.36
CA ASP A 198 -11.25 13.60 8.40
C ASP A 198 -12.10 12.37 8.74
N PHE A 199 -12.34 11.49 7.77
CA PHE A 199 -12.99 10.20 8.02
C PHE A 199 -12.19 9.37 9.01
N ASN A 200 -10.88 9.24 8.81
CA ASN A 200 -9.99 8.51 9.72
C ASN A 200 -9.91 9.16 11.11
N LYS A 201 -9.93 10.50 11.17
CA LYS A 201 -10.00 11.23 12.44
C LYS A 201 -11.27 10.88 13.22
N LYS A 202 -12.41 10.92 12.53
CA LYS A 202 -13.69 10.54 13.12
C LYS A 202 -13.70 9.09 13.59
N ASP A 203 -13.14 8.17 12.79
CA ASP A 203 -13.04 6.75 13.12
C ASP A 203 -12.27 6.51 14.43
N LEU A 204 -11.10 7.15 14.62
CA LEU A 204 -10.35 7.06 15.88
C LEU A 204 -11.11 7.68 17.07
N ILE A 205 -11.79 8.80 16.88
CA ILE A 205 -12.63 9.41 17.92
C ILE A 205 -13.76 8.45 18.34
N ASP A 206 -14.41 7.83 17.37
CA ASP A 206 -15.49 6.86 17.61
C ASP A 206 -14.96 5.58 18.31
N MET A 207 -13.69 5.21 18.09
CA MET A 207 -12.99 4.14 18.81
C MET A 207 -12.61 4.53 20.23
N GLY A 208 -12.72 5.79 20.62
CA GLY A 208 -12.47 6.31 21.97
C GLY A 208 -11.07 6.84 22.22
N TYR A 209 -10.32 7.21 21.19
CA TYR A 209 -9.03 7.90 21.31
C TYR A 209 -9.21 9.29 21.95
N GLN A 210 -8.37 9.63 22.93
CA GLN A 210 -8.38 10.91 23.64
C GLN A 210 -7.16 11.78 23.35
N CYS A 211 -6.14 11.22 22.69
CA CYS A 211 -4.96 11.99 22.30
C CYS A 211 -5.32 13.03 21.22
N PRO A 212 -4.48 14.10 21.06
CA PRO A 212 -4.66 15.03 19.95
C PRO A 212 -4.57 14.31 18.61
N ILE A 213 -5.46 14.64 17.67
CA ILE A 213 -5.50 14.05 16.33
C ILE A 213 -5.54 15.16 15.29
N ALA A 214 -4.46 15.26 14.49
CA ALA A 214 -4.35 16.13 13.34
C ALA A 214 -4.65 15.37 12.05
N VAL A 215 -5.14 16.07 11.02
CA VAL A 215 -5.30 15.53 9.68
C VAL A 215 -4.18 16.06 8.80
N ALA A 216 -3.42 15.16 8.22
CA ALA A 216 -2.46 15.46 7.17
C ALA A 216 -2.57 14.38 6.08
N PRO A 217 -2.95 14.73 4.85
CA PRO A 217 -3.11 13.79 3.75
C PRO A 217 -1.86 12.93 3.49
N ILE A 218 -2.01 11.88 2.68
CA ILE A 218 -0.89 11.07 2.20
C ILE A 218 0.08 11.97 1.42
N LEU A 219 1.38 11.82 1.71
CA LEU A 219 2.43 12.56 1.02
C LEU A 219 2.70 11.92 -0.35
N ILE A 220 2.20 12.55 -1.40
CA ILE A 220 2.27 12.03 -2.78
C ILE A 220 3.48 12.64 -3.48
N PRO A 221 4.45 11.83 -3.96
CA PRO A 221 5.61 12.31 -4.72
C PRO A 221 5.23 12.55 -6.19
N PHE A 222 4.53 13.64 -6.52
CA PHE A 222 4.08 13.95 -7.88
C PHE A 222 5.20 13.94 -8.94
N LYS A 223 6.44 14.18 -8.53
CA LYS A 223 7.60 14.06 -9.42
C LYS A 223 7.71 12.68 -10.06
N ASP A 224 7.25 11.64 -9.38
CA ASP A 224 7.27 10.27 -9.92
C ASP A 224 6.26 10.10 -11.06
N TYR A 225 5.21 10.93 -11.11
CA TYR A 225 4.18 10.91 -12.15
C TYR A 225 4.59 11.68 -13.43
N GLU A 226 5.69 12.45 -13.38
CA GLU A 226 6.26 13.14 -14.54
C GLU A 226 7.06 12.19 -15.46
N GLN A 227 7.22 10.92 -15.08
CA GLN A 227 7.87 9.91 -15.91
C GLN A 227 7.12 9.71 -17.23
N GLU A 228 7.87 9.32 -18.29
CA GLU A 228 7.29 8.97 -19.57
C GLU A 228 6.31 7.80 -19.44
N PRO A 229 5.00 7.99 -19.74
CA PRO A 229 4.04 6.91 -19.77
C PRO A 229 4.40 5.87 -20.82
N ASP A 230 3.93 4.64 -20.63
CA ASP A 230 4.13 3.55 -21.59
C ASP A 230 3.56 3.90 -22.97
N LYS A 231 4.46 4.00 -23.96
CA LYS A 231 4.12 4.45 -25.32
C LYS A 231 3.25 3.46 -26.08
N ASP A 232 3.39 2.16 -25.79
CA ASP A 232 2.61 1.13 -26.46
C ASP A 232 1.16 1.18 -25.99
N VAL A 233 0.93 1.38 -24.69
CA VAL A 233 -0.41 1.57 -24.12
C VAL A 233 -1.05 2.84 -24.68
N VAL A 234 -0.33 3.97 -24.64
CA VAL A 234 -0.84 5.25 -25.19
C VAL A 234 -1.18 5.11 -26.67
N THR A 235 -0.28 4.56 -27.49
CA THR A 235 -0.51 4.40 -28.94
C THR A 235 -1.68 3.48 -29.23
N ARG A 236 -1.82 2.40 -28.47
CA ARG A 236 -2.87 1.39 -28.66
C ARG A 236 -4.26 1.94 -28.38
N TYR A 237 -4.41 2.81 -27.39
CA TYR A 237 -5.71 3.22 -26.88
C TYR A 237 -6.06 4.69 -27.14
N SER A 238 -5.19 5.47 -27.79
CA SER A 238 -5.50 6.81 -28.32
C SER A 238 -6.12 6.73 -29.72
N ASP A 239 -7.11 5.85 -29.89
CA ASP A 239 -7.77 5.54 -31.16
C ASP A 239 -9.12 6.27 -31.36
N GLY A 240 -9.44 7.21 -30.47
CA GLY A 240 -10.67 8.02 -30.52
C GLY A 240 -11.88 7.35 -29.84
N LYS A 241 -11.74 6.19 -29.25
CA LYS A 241 -12.79 5.58 -28.41
C LYS A 241 -12.72 6.12 -26.99
N THR A 242 -13.88 6.20 -26.34
CA THR A 242 -13.97 6.62 -24.93
C THR A 242 -13.31 5.58 -23.99
N ASN A 243 -12.40 6.04 -23.16
CA ASN A 243 -11.68 5.24 -22.18
C ASN A 243 -12.12 5.62 -20.76
N ILE A 244 -12.84 4.73 -20.08
CA ILE A 244 -13.22 4.89 -18.68
C ILE A 244 -12.23 4.08 -17.85
N VAL A 245 -11.69 4.67 -16.78
CA VAL A 245 -10.60 4.06 -15.99
C VAL A 245 -10.99 4.03 -14.52
N PHE A 246 -10.66 2.93 -13.86
CA PHE A 246 -10.58 2.84 -12.40
C PHE A 246 -9.29 2.15 -11.99
N VAL A 247 -8.56 2.74 -11.05
CA VAL A 247 -7.26 2.24 -10.59
C VAL A 247 -7.33 1.87 -9.11
N GLY A 248 -6.84 0.68 -8.77
CA GLY A 248 -6.78 0.20 -7.39
C GLY A 248 -6.69 -1.32 -7.34
N ARG A 249 -6.26 -1.88 -6.19
CA ARG A 249 -6.28 -3.32 -5.98
C ARG A 249 -7.68 -3.89 -6.23
N ILE A 250 -7.77 -5.03 -6.88
CA ILE A 250 -9.05 -5.68 -7.17
C ILE A 250 -9.57 -6.38 -5.89
N VAL A 251 -10.21 -5.59 -5.02
CA VAL A 251 -10.71 -6.03 -3.70
C VAL A 251 -12.16 -5.55 -3.46
N PRO A 252 -12.95 -6.28 -2.66
CA PRO A 252 -14.41 -6.10 -2.58
C PRO A 252 -14.89 -4.72 -2.09
N ASN A 253 -14.14 -4.04 -1.21
CA ASN A 253 -14.51 -2.70 -0.73
C ASN A 253 -14.45 -1.62 -1.80
N LYS A 254 -13.76 -1.88 -2.92
CA LYS A 254 -13.67 -0.97 -4.06
C LYS A 254 -14.80 -1.11 -5.06
N LYS A 255 -15.65 -2.13 -4.90
CA LYS A 255 -16.90 -2.28 -5.64
C LYS A 255 -16.73 -2.24 -7.18
N PHE A 256 -15.79 -3.01 -7.69
CA PHE A 256 -15.58 -3.13 -9.12
C PHE A 256 -16.83 -3.63 -9.88
N GLU A 257 -17.68 -4.42 -9.22
CA GLU A 257 -18.98 -4.85 -9.76
C GLU A 257 -19.88 -3.67 -10.10
N ASP A 258 -19.91 -2.63 -9.25
CA ASP A 258 -20.71 -1.43 -9.50
C ASP A 258 -20.10 -0.57 -10.63
N VAL A 259 -18.76 -0.50 -10.71
CA VAL A 259 -18.06 0.15 -11.83
C VAL A 259 -18.42 -0.53 -13.15
N ILE A 260 -18.43 -1.87 -13.20
CA ILE A 260 -18.78 -2.66 -14.38
C ILE A 260 -20.25 -2.44 -14.77
N ALA A 261 -21.17 -2.45 -13.79
CA ALA A 261 -22.59 -2.25 -14.06
C ALA A 261 -22.88 -0.85 -14.60
N CYS A 262 -22.28 0.20 -13.99
CA CYS A 262 -22.42 1.58 -14.46
C CYS A 262 -21.82 1.76 -15.87
N PHE A 263 -20.67 1.16 -16.14
CA PHE A 263 -20.07 1.14 -17.47
C PHE A 263 -20.95 0.44 -18.51
N ALA A 264 -21.52 -0.73 -18.17
CA ALA A 264 -22.42 -1.45 -19.08
C ALA A 264 -23.64 -0.60 -19.47
N ALA A 265 -24.28 0.06 -18.49
CA ALA A 265 -25.40 0.98 -18.74
C ALA A 265 -24.97 2.18 -19.61
N TYR A 266 -23.78 2.74 -19.35
CA TYR A 266 -23.25 3.83 -20.18
C TYR A 266 -22.99 3.39 -21.62
N LYS A 267 -22.32 2.24 -21.80
CA LYS A 267 -22.00 1.68 -23.10
C LYS A 267 -23.25 1.37 -23.93
N GLU A 268 -24.26 0.75 -23.32
CA GLU A 268 -25.53 0.43 -23.97
C GLU A 268 -26.29 1.68 -24.44
N LYS A 269 -26.35 2.70 -23.57
CA LYS A 269 -27.24 3.86 -23.81
C LYS A 269 -26.58 5.00 -24.58
N TYR A 270 -25.28 5.24 -24.40
CA TYR A 270 -24.62 6.47 -24.86
C TYR A 270 -23.46 6.24 -25.80
N ASP A 271 -22.56 5.28 -25.54
CA ASP A 271 -21.39 5.05 -26.38
C ASP A 271 -21.04 3.55 -26.51
N PRO A 272 -21.55 2.88 -27.55
CA PRO A 272 -21.29 1.45 -27.75
C PRO A 272 -19.81 1.11 -28.05
N THR A 273 -18.97 2.13 -28.30
CA THR A 273 -17.54 1.95 -28.57
C THR A 273 -16.65 2.11 -27.33
N ALA A 274 -17.22 2.57 -26.21
CA ALA A 274 -16.51 2.81 -24.97
C ALA A 274 -15.82 1.54 -24.41
N ARG A 275 -14.72 1.75 -23.69
CA ARG A 275 -13.93 0.72 -23.00
C ARG A 275 -13.78 1.06 -21.54
N LEU A 276 -13.71 0.02 -20.71
CA LEU A 276 -13.43 0.12 -19.28
C LEU A 276 -12.09 -0.54 -18.97
N PHE A 277 -11.19 0.20 -18.33
CA PHE A 277 -9.93 -0.31 -17.81
C PHE A 277 -9.99 -0.41 -16.28
N LEU A 278 -9.87 -1.63 -15.77
CA LEU A 278 -9.80 -1.94 -14.34
C LEU A 278 -8.34 -2.26 -13.99
N VAL A 279 -7.59 -1.22 -13.62
CA VAL A 279 -6.14 -1.27 -13.45
C VAL A 279 -5.81 -1.61 -12.00
N GLY A 280 -5.26 -2.79 -11.76
CA GLY A 280 -4.87 -3.22 -10.43
C GLY A 280 -4.42 -4.68 -10.37
N ASN A 281 -3.81 -5.03 -9.24
CA ASN A 281 -3.32 -6.38 -9.03
C ASN A 281 -4.44 -7.33 -8.62
N TYR A 282 -4.43 -8.53 -9.19
CA TYR A 282 -5.31 -9.65 -8.89
C TYR A 282 -4.63 -10.97 -9.25
N GLN A 283 -5.18 -12.08 -8.74
CA GLN A 283 -4.90 -13.42 -9.23
C GLN A 283 -6.15 -13.94 -9.93
N GLU A 284 -6.00 -14.67 -11.01
CA GLU A 284 -7.15 -15.26 -11.72
C GLU A 284 -7.93 -16.25 -10.84
N THR A 285 -7.29 -16.78 -9.80
CA THR A 285 -7.90 -17.70 -8.82
C THR A 285 -8.62 -16.98 -7.68
N ASP A 286 -8.51 -15.65 -7.57
CA ASP A 286 -9.19 -14.90 -6.52
C ASP A 286 -10.71 -14.97 -6.67
N ALA A 287 -11.42 -15.34 -5.60
CA ALA A 287 -12.87 -15.50 -5.63
C ALA A 287 -13.60 -14.22 -6.07
N TYR A 288 -13.09 -13.04 -5.65
CA TYR A 288 -13.66 -11.76 -6.08
C TYR A 288 -13.45 -11.50 -7.57
N TYR A 289 -12.26 -11.80 -8.12
CA TYR A 289 -12.03 -11.68 -9.56
C TYR A 289 -12.96 -12.60 -10.37
N GLN A 290 -13.15 -13.86 -9.93
CA GLN A 290 -14.08 -14.78 -10.56
C GLN A 290 -15.52 -14.24 -10.52
N TYR A 291 -15.94 -13.69 -9.40
CA TYR A 291 -17.23 -13.01 -9.27
C TYR A 291 -17.38 -11.85 -10.27
N LEU A 292 -16.33 -11.02 -10.46
CA LEU A 292 -16.35 -9.94 -11.44
C LEU A 292 -16.49 -10.45 -12.89
N GLN A 293 -15.87 -11.58 -13.22
CA GLN A 293 -16.07 -12.23 -14.54
C GLN A 293 -17.52 -12.64 -14.78
N ASP A 294 -18.21 -13.12 -13.73
CA ASP A 294 -19.63 -13.47 -13.81
C ASP A 294 -20.52 -12.19 -13.89
N VAL A 295 -20.16 -11.12 -13.21
CA VAL A 295 -20.83 -9.81 -13.35
C VAL A 295 -20.72 -9.28 -14.79
N ILE A 296 -19.53 -9.31 -15.39
CA ILE A 296 -19.30 -8.91 -16.79
C ILE A 296 -20.23 -9.66 -17.74
N LYS A 297 -20.29 -10.99 -17.60
CA LYS A 297 -21.19 -11.84 -18.42
C LYS A 297 -22.66 -11.48 -18.20
N LYS A 298 -23.07 -11.30 -16.93
CA LYS A 298 -24.46 -10.99 -16.56
C LYS A 298 -24.91 -9.65 -17.07
N CYS A 299 -24.03 -8.63 -17.02
CA CYS A 299 -24.31 -7.27 -17.53
C CYS A 299 -24.16 -7.18 -19.06
N GLY A 300 -23.63 -8.22 -19.72
CA GLY A 300 -23.27 -8.13 -21.13
C GLY A 300 -22.20 -7.06 -21.42
N ALA A 301 -21.37 -6.75 -20.44
CA ALA A 301 -20.35 -5.71 -20.54
C ALA A 301 -19.18 -6.20 -21.43
N GLU A 302 -19.16 -5.79 -22.69
CA GLU A 302 -18.03 -6.01 -23.59
C GLU A 302 -16.97 -4.90 -23.38
N ASP A 303 -15.72 -5.18 -23.77
CA ASP A 303 -14.59 -4.23 -23.67
C ASP A 303 -14.23 -3.82 -22.22
N VAL A 304 -14.42 -4.71 -21.25
CA VAL A 304 -13.86 -4.58 -19.91
C VAL A 304 -12.47 -5.24 -19.89
N ILE A 305 -11.45 -4.44 -19.62
CA ILE A 305 -10.04 -4.82 -19.73
C ILE A 305 -9.39 -4.78 -18.36
N PHE A 306 -8.80 -5.90 -17.95
CA PHE A 306 -7.96 -6.01 -16.76
C PHE A 306 -6.49 -6.13 -17.20
N PRO A 307 -5.69 -5.05 -17.12
CA PRO A 307 -4.29 -5.11 -17.53
C PRO A 307 -3.42 -6.02 -16.65
N GLY A 308 -3.90 -6.35 -15.45
CA GLY A 308 -3.17 -7.18 -14.50
C GLY A 308 -2.03 -6.46 -13.79
N HIS A 309 -0.98 -7.21 -13.47
CA HIS A 309 0.21 -6.65 -12.84
C HIS A 309 1.07 -5.95 -13.89
N ILE A 310 1.06 -4.62 -13.88
CA ILE A 310 1.77 -3.77 -14.83
C ILE A 310 2.82 -2.90 -14.16
N ALA A 311 3.76 -2.39 -14.94
CA ALA A 311 4.77 -1.44 -14.47
C ALA A 311 4.14 -0.06 -14.17
N PHE A 312 4.79 0.73 -13.34
CA PHE A 312 4.28 2.03 -12.91
C PHE A 312 4.04 2.98 -14.10
N ASN A 313 4.96 3.04 -15.07
CA ASN A 313 4.79 3.84 -16.30
C ASN A 313 3.57 3.42 -17.15
N ALA A 314 3.17 2.15 -17.09
CA ALA A 314 1.94 1.69 -17.74
C ALA A 314 0.69 2.15 -16.96
N ILE A 315 0.73 2.22 -15.62
CA ILE A 315 -0.35 2.83 -14.82
C ILE A 315 -0.54 4.30 -15.24
N LEU A 316 0.56 5.06 -15.36
CA LEU A 316 0.52 6.46 -15.84
C LEU A 316 -0.10 6.58 -17.24
N ALA A 317 0.17 5.61 -18.12
CA ALA A 317 -0.41 5.60 -19.45
C ALA A 317 -1.94 5.43 -19.42
N TYR A 318 -2.49 4.61 -18.52
CA TYR A 318 -3.94 4.47 -18.37
C TYR A 318 -4.60 5.74 -17.84
N TYR A 319 -3.99 6.46 -16.91
CA TYR A 319 -4.47 7.79 -16.51
C TYR A 319 -4.43 8.78 -17.69
N LYS A 320 -3.34 8.79 -18.45
CA LYS A 320 -3.14 9.72 -19.57
C LYS A 320 -4.16 9.56 -20.71
N ILE A 321 -4.62 8.33 -20.95
CA ILE A 321 -5.62 8.04 -22.00
C ILE A 321 -7.06 8.11 -21.50
N ALA A 322 -7.26 8.34 -20.19
CA ALA A 322 -8.58 8.30 -19.56
C ALA A 322 -9.42 9.53 -19.94
N ASP A 323 -10.62 9.30 -20.42
CA ASP A 323 -11.64 10.33 -20.63
C ASP A 323 -12.47 10.60 -19.38
N LEU A 324 -12.58 9.57 -18.50
CA LEU A 324 -13.30 9.62 -17.24
C LEU A 324 -12.68 8.66 -16.23
N PHE A 325 -12.55 9.09 -14.97
CA PHE A 325 -12.24 8.24 -13.84
C PHE A 325 -13.54 7.92 -13.08
N LEU A 326 -13.90 6.64 -12.99
CA LEU A 326 -15.11 6.17 -12.30
C LEU A 326 -14.76 5.39 -11.05
N CYS A 327 -15.14 5.90 -9.86
CA CYS A 327 -14.87 5.28 -8.57
C CYS A 327 -16.17 4.97 -7.81
N MET A 328 -16.50 3.70 -7.61
CA MET A 328 -17.69 3.26 -6.89
C MET A 328 -17.35 2.62 -5.53
N SER A 329 -16.15 2.89 -4.98
CA SER A 329 -15.68 2.37 -3.70
C SER A 329 -16.64 2.69 -2.56
N GLU A 330 -16.88 1.71 -1.67
CA GLU A 330 -17.69 1.89 -0.45
C GLU A 330 -16.83 2.17 0.78
N HIS A 331 -15.54 1.86 0.72
CA HIS A 331 -14.65 2.12 1.84
C HIS A 331 -13.25 2.50 1.38
N GLU A 332 -12.83 3.71 1.75
CA GLU A 332 -11.51 4.30 1.50
C GLU A 332 -11.06 5.10 2.73
N GLY A 333 -9.79 4.99 3.09
CA GLY A 333 -9.17 5.84 4.11
C GLY A 333 -8.75 7.20 3.58
N PHE A 334 -8.42 7.29 2.25
CA PHE A 334 -8.06 8.53 1.56
C PHE A 334 -8.42 8.47 0.07
N CYS A 335 -8.11 7.38 -0.62
CA CYS A 335 -8.27 7.17 -2.05
C CYS A 335 -7.27 7.97 -2.92
N VAL A 336 -5.99 7.61 -2.84
CA VAL A 336 -4.91 8.19 -3.67
C VAL A 336 -5.27 8.28 -5.16
N PRO A 337 -5.92 7.27 -5.79
CA PRO A 337 -6.30 7.31 -7.20
C PRO A 337 -7.15 8.52 -7.63
N LEU A 338 -7.89 9.15 -6.71
CA LEU A 338 -8.62 10.40 -7.04
C LEU A 338 -7.65 11.57 -7.26
N VAL A 339 -6.60 11.64 -6.43
CA VAL A 339 -5.58 12.70 -6.57
C VAL A 339 -4.72 12.45 -7.82
N GLU A 340 -4.45 11.19 -8.15
CA GLU A 340 -3.79 10.80 -9.39
C GLU A 340 -4.63 11.19 -10.62
N ALA A 341 -5.94 10.94 -10.60
CA ALA A 341 -6.84 11.37 -11.68
C ALA A 341 -6.89 12.91 -11.83
N MET A 342 -6.83 13.68 -10.72
CA MET A 342 -6.71 15.13 -10.77
C MET A 342 -5.41 15.56 -11.45
N PHE A 343 -4.27 14.93 -11.09
CA PHE A 343 -2.96 15.22 -11.66
C PHE A 343 -2.92 15.00 -13.21
N PHE A 344 -3.62 13.98 -13.68
CA PHE A 344 -3.74 13.68 -15.11
C PHE A 344 -4.90 14.39 -15.82
N GLU A 345 -5.51 15.41 -15.17
CA GLU A 345 -6.62 16.19 -15.73
C GLU A 345 -7.80 15.31 -16.21
N THR A 346 -8.03 14.18 -15.53
CA THR A 346 -9.13 13.26 -15.81
C THR A 346 -10.34 13.64 -14.97
N PRO A 347 -11.51 13.94 -15.54
CA PRO A 347 -12.70 14.26 -14.77
C PRO A 347 -13.17 13.04 -13.97
N ILE A 348 -13.60 13.27 -12.72
CA ILE A 348 -13.92 12.24 -11.76
C ILE A 348 -15.41 12.19 -11.51
N VAL A 349 -15.98 10.98 -11.61
CA VAL A 349 -17.30 10.62 -11.04
C VAL A 349 -17.05 9.58 -9.95
N ALA A 350 -17.51 9.85 -8.72
CA ALA A 350 -17.25 8.97 -7.60
C ALA A 350 -18.46 8.82 -6.66
N TYR A 351 -18.62 7.62 -6.09
CA TYR A 351 -19.62 7.37 -5.06
C TYR A 351 -19.26 8.06 -3.74
N ALA A 352 -20.23 8.75 -3.14
CA ALA A 352 -20.04 9.53 -1.92
C ALA A 352 -19.95 8.62 -0.68
N SER A 353 -18.77 8.00 -0.48
CA SER A 353 -18.53 7.12 0.67
C SER A 353 -17.26 7.52 1.44
N THR A 354 -17.27 7.30 2.74
CA THR A 354 -16.12 7.39 3.66
C THR A 354 -15.22 8.62 3.42
N ALA A 355 -13.95 8.47 3.01
CA ALA A 355 -13.05 9.59 2.78
C ALA A 355 -13.20 10.27 1.40
N ILE A 356 -13.91 9.67 0.45
CA ILE A 356 -14.01 10.17 -0.94
C ILE A 356 -14.49 11.62 -1.02
N PRO A 357 -15.60 12.03 -0.35
CA PRO A 357 -16.05 13.43 -0.38
C PRO A 357 -15.00 14.41 0.15
N GLY A 358 -14.30 14.04 1.22
CA GLY A 358 -13.23 14.84 1.82
C GLY A 358 -12.00 14.96 0.90
N THR A 359 -11.60 13.88 0.25
CA THR A 359 -10.49 13.89 -0.70
C THR A 359 -10.82 14.73 -1.94
N LEU A 360 -12.02 14.62 -2.49
CA LEU A 360 -12.45 15.46 -3.61
C LEU A 360 -12.63 16.93 -3.21
N GLY A 361 -13.11 17.23 -2.01
CA GLY A 361 -13.30 18.61 -1.58
C GLY A 361 -14.23 19.43 -2.50
N GLY A 362 -15.18 18.79 -3.18
CA GLY A 362 -16.08 19.41 -4.14
C GLY A 362 -15.52 19.58 -5.55
N SER A 363 -14.36 19.00 -5.87
CA SER A 363 -13.71 19.14 -7.18
C SER A 363 -14.12 18.09 -8.22
N GLY A 364 -14.73 16.97 -7.80
CA GLY A 364 -15.29 15.96 -8.70
C GLY A 364 -16.81 15.93 -8.64
N VAL A 365 -17.42 15.01 -9.37
CA VAL A 365 -18.86 14.75 -9.31
C VAL A 365 -19.13 13.61 -8.36
N LEU A 366 -19.79 13.90 -7.25
CA LEU A 366 -20.22 12.88 -6.28
C LEU A 366 -21.62 12.38 -6.66
N VAL A 367 -21.78 11.07 -6.66
CA VAL A 367 -23.07 10.39 -6.79
C VAL A 367 -23.43 9.73 -5.45
N GLU A 368 -24.69 9.85 -5.04
CA GLU A 368 -25.21 9.26 -3.80
C GLU A 368 -25.96 7.94 -4.04
N THR A 369 -26.04 7.52 -5.31
CA THR A 369 -26.69 6.29 -5.74
C THR A 369 -25.72 5.44 -6.55
N LYS A 370 -25.96 4.14 -6.55
CA LYS A 370 -25.25 3.16 -7.39
C LYS A 370 -26.15 2.57 -8.47
N GLU A 371 -27.33 3.18 -8.71
CA GLU A 371 -28.22 2.78 -9.82
C GLU A 371 -27.48 3.03 -11.14
N PRO A 372 -27.18 1.97 -11.94
CA PRO A 372 -26.31 2.06 -13.09
C PRO A 372 -26.73 3.10 -14.11
N GLU A 373 -28.03 3.22 -14.41
CA GLU A 373 -28.56 4.16 -15.39
C GLU A 373 -28.39 5.62 -14.95
N MET A 374 -28.53 5.91 -13.64
CA MET A 374 -28.35 7.26 -13.09
C MET A 374 -26.88 7.68 -13.11
N VAL A 375 -26.00 6.74 -12.74
CA VAL A 375 -24.55 6.99 -12.80
C VAL A 375 -24.11 7.16 -14.27
N ALA A 376 -24.59 6.32 -15.17
CA ALA A 376 -24.30 6.43 -16.61
C ALA A 376 -24.78 7.77 -17.20
N GLU A 377 -25.93 8.31 -16.77
CA GLU A 377 -26.39 9.65 -17.18
C GLU A 377 -25.44 10.73 -16.68
N THR A 378 -24.97 10.63 -15.44
CA THR A 378 -23.96 11.53 -14.86
C THR A 378 -22.65 11.47 -15.64
N MET A 379 -22.16 10.27 -15.95
CA MET A 379 -20.95 10.06 -16.77
C MET A 379 -21.10 10.71 -18.13
N ASN A 380 -22.25 10.49 -18.81
CA ASN A 380 -22.52 11.09 -20.12
C ASN A 380 -22.55 12.61 -20.06
N ARG A 381 -23.17 13.20 -19.03
CA ARG A 381 -23.17 14.65 -18.84
C ARG A 381 -21.75 15.21 -18.71
N VAL A 382 -20.91 14.58 -17.86
CA VAL A 382 -19.52 14.99 -17.68
C VAL A 382 -18.71 14.93 -18.97
N MET A 383 -18.99 13.95 -19.82
CA MET A 383 -18.25 13.76 -21.08
C MET A 383 -18.78 14.60 -22.24
N GLN A 384 -20.08 14.90 -22.29
CA GLN A 384 -20.70 15.60 -23.45
C GLN A 384 -20.87 17.11 -23.23
N ASP A 385 -20.99 17.56 -21.97
CA ASP A 385 -21.12 18.98 -21.62
C ASP A 385 -19.72 19.57 -21.39
N ALA A 386 -19.17 20.21 -22.43
CA ALA A 386 -17.81 20.76 -22.43
C ALA A 386 -17.61 21.86 -21.36
N GLU A 387 -18.65 22.69 -21.11
CA GLU A 387 -18.57 23.73 -20.06
C GLU A 387 -18.53 23.11 -18.66
N TYR A 388 -19.43 22.15 -18.40
CA TYR A 388 -19.46 21.42 -17.15
C TYR A 388 -18.15 20.65 -16.88
N ARG A 389 -17.62 19.94 -17.91
CA ARG A 389 -16.33 19.25 -17.84
C ARG A 389 -15.19 20.23 -17.50
N SER A 390 -15.15 21.39 -18.17
CA SER A 390 -14.12 22.42 -17.93
C SER A 390 -14.19 22.96 -16.50
N GLU A 391 -15.40 23.16 -15.95
CA GLU A 391 -15.58 23.57 -14.55
C GLU A 391 -15.06 22.53 -13.57
N ILE A 392 -15.35 21.24 -13.81
CA ILE A 392 -14.84 20.13 -12.97
C ILE A 392 -13.31 20.13 -12.98
N LEU A 393 -12.68 20.14 -14.15
CA LEU A 393 -11.23 20.11 -14.30
C LEU A 393 -10.56 21.30 -13.61
N LYS A 394 -11.13 22.49 -13.74
CA LYS A 394 -10.64 23.68 -13.05
C LYS A 394 -10.67 23.51 -11.52
N LYS A 395 -11.75 22.98 -10.97
CA LYS A 395 -11.86 22.71 -9.52
C LYS A 395 -10.88 21.62 -9.10
N GLN A 396 -10.63 20.61 -9.92
CA GLN A 396 -9.64 19.56 -9.67
C GLN A 396 -8.22 20.13 -9.64
N ASP A 397 -7.87 21.04 -10.57
CA ASP A 397 -6.57 21.74 -10.56
C ASP A 397 -6.39 22.60 -9.30
N GLU A 398 -7.45 23.30 -8.87
CA GLU A 398 -7.42 24.07 -7.61
C GLU A 398 -7.25 23.14 -6.39
N ARG A 399 -7.96 22.03 -6.35
CA ARG A 399 -7.89 21.04 -5.25
C ARG A 399 -6.53 20.35 -5.19
N LEU A 400 -5.91 20.06 -6.33
CA LEU A 400 -4.61 19.41 -6.41
C LEU A 400 -3.51 20.19 -5.66
N LYS A 401 -3.63 21.53 -5.56
CA LYS A 401 -2.70 22.40 -4.83
C LYS A 401 -2.69 22.12 -3.32
N ASP A 402 -3.82 21.63 -2.77
CA ASP A 402 -3.90 21.25 -1.35
C ASP A 402 -3.06 20.01 -1.05
N PHE A 403 -2.79 19.17 -2.07
CA PHE A 403 -1.95 17.98 -2.00
C PHE A 403 -0.50 18.22 -2.44
N ALA A 404 -0.13 19.48 -2.75
CA ALA A 404 1.24 19.82 -3.10
C ALA A 404 2.22 19.33 -2.02
N TYR A 405 3.35 18.76 -2.44
CA TYR A 405 4.34 18.17 -1.56
C TYR A 405 4.74 19.12 -0.42
N GLU A 406 5.06 20.39 -0.72
CA GLU A 406 5.48 21.37 0.29
C GLU A 406 4.36 21.72 1.30
N SER A 407 3.09 21.68 0.85
CA SER A 407 1.95 21.92 1.73
C SER A 407 1.80 20.78 2.75
N ILE A 408 1.76 19.53 2.28
CA ILE A 408 1.63 18.37 3.16
C ILE A 408 2.88 18.17 4.03
N ARG A 409 4.07 18.38 3.45
CA ARG A 409 5.33 18.39 4.19
C ARG A 409 5.29 19.37 5.37
N GLY A 410 4.87 20.61 5.12
CA GLY A 410 4.74 21.62 6.16
C GLY A 410 3.79 21.16 7.28
N GLN A 411 2.61 20.68 6.92
CA GLN A 411 1.62 20.16 7.89
C GLN A 411 2.20 19.03 8.77
N ILE A 412 2.86 18.03 8.17
CA ILE A 412 3.42 16.90 8.95
C ILE A 412 4.56 17.37 9.86
N LEU A 413 5.45 18.24 9.38
CA LEU A 413 6.55 18.76 10.20
C LEU A 413 6.06 19.60 11.38
N ASP A 414 5.06 20.45 11.16
CA ASP A 414 4.44 21.26 12.22
C ASP A 414 3.83 20.36 13.32
N GLU A 415 3.19 19.26 12.93
CA GLU A 415 2.63 18.31 13.89
C GLU A 415 3.74 17.53 14.64
N ILE A 416 4.82 17.15 13.97
CA ILE A 416 5.98 16.51 14.62
C ILE A 416 6.64 17.47 15.62
N GLU A 417 6.76 18.77 15.30
CA GLU A 417 7.28 19.76 16.24
C GLU A 417 6.39 19.91 17.47
N LYS A 418 5.05 19.89 17.31
CA LYS A 418 4.11 19.90 18.45
C LYS A 418 4.30 18.66 19.33
N VAL A 419 4.47 17.48 18.73
CA VAL A 419 4.76 16.25 19.47
C VAL A 419 6.09 16.36 20.23
N GLN A 420 7.12 16.92 19.61
CA GLN A 420 8.42 17.11 20.23
C GLN A 420 8.33 18.03 21.47
N GLN A 421 7.56 19.12 21.38
CA GLN A 421 7.40 20.12 22.45
C GLN A 421 6.42 19.65 23.54
N SER A 422 5.53 18.71 23.26
CA SER A 422 4.55 18.23 24.22
C SER A 422 5.22 17.50 25.40
N LYS A 423 4.91 17.94 26.64
CA LYS A 423 5.18 17.15 27.84
C LYS A 423 4.10 16.07 27.89
N ILE A 424 4.42 14.90 27.40
CA ILE A 424 3.54 13.76 27.55
C ILE A 424 3.84 13.17 28.90
N ASP A 425 2.99 13.46 29.88
CA ASP A 425 2.97 12.76 31.16
C ASP A 425 2.49 11.33 30.88
N LYS A 426 3.41 10.48 30.44
CA LYS A 426 3.15 9.05 30.36
C LYS A 426 3.06 8.52 31.79
N VAL A 427 1.86 8.58 32.38
CA VAL A 427 1.51 7.74 33.52
C VAL A 427 1.43 6.31 32.98
N ARG A 428 2.60 5.72 32.76
CA ARG A 428 2.66 4.31 32.45
C ARG A 428 2.29 3.54 33.70
N LYS A 429 1.41 2.58 33.54
CA LYS A 429 1.25 1.47 34.46
C LYS A 429 2.61 0.73 34.58
N GLN A 430 3.58 1.30 35.32
CA GLN A 430 4.42 0.50 36.13
C GLN A 430 3.46 -0.06 37.18
N ASN A 431 3.08 -1.31 37.06
CA ASN A 431 2.71 -2.16 38.23
C ASN A 431 1.74 -3.22 37.78
N GLY A 432 2.31 -4.29 37.27
CA GLY A 432 1.80 -5.62 37.50
C GLY A 432 2.32 -6.23 38.82
N GLU A 433 2.85 -5.42 39.79
CA GLU A 433 3.29 -5.93 41.10
C GLU A 433 3.08 -4.85 42.15
N GLU A 434 1.90 -4.85 42.73
CA GLU A 434 1.61 -4.49 44.13
C GLU A 434 0.11 -4.41 44.32
N LYS A 435 -0.46 -5.49 44.81
CA LYS A 435 -1.43 -5.56 45.89
C LYS A 435 -1.92 -7.01 46.07
N ALA A 436 -1.09 -7.80 46.68
CA ALA A 436 -1.56 -8.80 47.59
C ALA A 436 -1.13 -8.28 48.99
N ASP A 437 -2.08 -7.72 49.71
CA ASP A 437 -2.23 -7.74 51.16
C ASP A 437 -3.69 -7.46 51.49
#